data_2c7425e39995de17a5777577a99b3be7
#
_entry.id   2c7425e39995de17a5777577a99b3be7
#
_cell.length_a   1.000
_cell.length_b   1.000
_cell.length_c   1.000
_cell.angle_alpha   90.00
_cell.angle_beta   90.00
_cell.angle_gamma   90.00
#
_symmetry.space_group_name_H-M   'P 1'
#
loop_
_entity.id
_entity.type
_entity.pdbx_description
1 polymer ?
#
loop_
_entity_poly.entity_id
_entity_poly.type
_entity_poly.pdbx_seq_one_letter_code
_entity_poly.pdbx_strand_id
1 'polypeptide(L)'
;MKEKLENILSNAMTQIEESKELDKLNDIRVAFLGKKGELTSVLKSMKDVAPEDRPKVGQMVNEARSKIEGKLEEKKTVFERKLREEKMKAEVIDVTLPGRKMETGHRHPNTIALEEVEKIFIGMGYEVVEGPEVEYDYYNFEALNIPANHPAKDEQDTFYINDKIVLRTQTSSVQVHEMEKGKLPIRMIAPGRVFRSDEVDATHSPSFHQIEGLVIDKKITFANLKGTLAEFAKELFGEETKVKFGPHHFNFTEPSAEMDVSCFKCGGEGCRFCKGSGWIEILGCGMVHPNVLRMSNIDPDKYTG
;
A
#
# COMPACT_ATOMS: atom_id res chain seq x y z
N MET A 1 -44.14 -69.10 -18.19
CA MET A 1 -43.44 -67.84 -18.43
C MET A 1 -43.59 -66.86 -17.27
N LYS A 2 -44.75 -66.73 -16.69
CA LYS A 2 -45.03 -65.85 -15.55
C LYS A 2 -44.16 -66.14 -14.33
N GLU A 3 -44.05 -67.37 -13.88
CA GLU A 3 -43.18 -67.83 -12.77
C GLU A 3 -41.70 -67.50 -13.05
N LYS A 4 -41.25 -67.63 -14.31
CA LYS A 4 -39.87 -67.32 -14.69
C LYS A 4 -39.56 -65.82 -14.57
N LEU A 5 -40.52 -64.95 -14.91
CA LEU A 5 -40.40 -63.49 -14.75
C LEU A 5 -40.42 -63.07 -13.28
N GLU A 6 -41.28 -63.69 -12.46
CA GLU A 6 -41.35 -63.42 -11.00
C GLU A 6 -40.05 -63.86 -10.30
N ASN A 7 -39.46 -64.96 -10.70
CA ASN A 7 -38.16 -65.44 -10.17
C ASN A 7 -37.00 -64.48 -10.58
N ILE A 8 -36.98 -63.99 -11.83
CA ILE A 8 -35.98 -63.01 -12.30
C ILE A 8 -36.12 -61.69 -11.54
N LEU A 9 -37.36 -61.22 -11.34
CA LEU A 9 -37.60 -59.99 -10.59
C LEU A 9 -37.17 -60.13 -9.12
N SER A 10 -37.57 -61.25 -8.46
CA SER A 10 -37.17 -61.51 -7.06
C SER A 10 -35.66 -61.62 -6.90
N ASN A 11 -35.00 -62.34 -7.79
CA ASN A 11 -33.53 -62.46 -7.78
C ASN A 11 -32.83 -61.13 -8.00
N ALA A 12 -33.32 -60.36 -8.96
CA ALA A 12 -32.77 -59.00 -9.19
C ALA A 12 -32.94 -58.09 -7.98
N MET A 13 -34.11 -58.11 -7.33
CA MET A 13 -34.37 -57.29 -6.14
C MET A 13 -33.47 -57.67 -4.98
N THR A 14 -33.30 -58.99 -4.72
CA THR A 14 -32.40 -59.49 -3.67
C THR A 14 -30.95 -59.06 -3.92
N GLN A 15 -30.45 -59.24 -5.14
CA GLN A 15 -29.06 -58.83 -5.49
C GLN A 15 -28.85 -57.32 -5.38
N ILE A 16 -29.86 -56.52 -5.76
CA ILE A 16 -29.80 -55.04 -5.59
C ILE A 16 -29.74 -54.69 -4.08
N GLU A 17 -30.55 -55.35 -3.24
CA GLU A 17 -30.54 -55.09 -1.81
C GLU A 17 -29.25 -55.49 -1.12
N GLU A 18 -28.66 -56.62 -1.49
CA GLU A 18 -27.42 -57.13 -0.94
C GLU A 18 -26.18 -56.39 -1.47
N SER A 19 -26.30 -55.60 -2.54
CA SER A 19 -25.19 -54.84 -3.10
C SER A 19 -24.66 -53.78 -2.11
N LYS A 20 -23.35 -53.74 -1.94
CA LYS A 20 -22.65 -52.81 -1.03
C LYS A 20 -21.82 -51.77 -1.75
N GLU A 21 -21.65 -51.89 -3.06
CA GLU A 21 -20.79 -51.06 -3.89
C GLU A 21 -21.48 -50.64 -5.18
N LEU A 22 -21.13 -49.46 -5.70
CA LEU A 22 -21.69 -48.87 -6.92
C LEU A 22 -21.37 -49.69 -8.16
N ASP A 23 -20.16 -50.28 -8.24
CA ASP A 23 -19.75 -51.12 -9.37
C ASP A 23 -20.60 -52.40 -9.45
N LYS A 24 -20.92 -53.03 -8.30
CA LYS A 24 -21.80 -54.20 -8.24
C LYS A 24 -23.22 -53.88 -8.73
N LEU A 25 -23.73 -52.67 -8.44
CA LEU A 25 -25.03 -52.25 -8.99
C LEU A 25 -25.01 -52.14 -10.51
N ASN A 26 -23.90 -51.73 -11.09
CA ASN A 26 -23.76 -51.64 -12.51
C ASN A 26 -23.67 -53.04 -13.16
N ASP A 27 -22.97 -53.96 -12.50
CA ASP A 27 -22.91 -55.36 -12.94
C ASP A 27 -24.30 -56.04 -12.92
N ILE A 28 -25.08 -55.82 -11.85
CA ILE A 28 -26.46 -56.29 -11.72
C ILE A 28 -27.31 -55.69 -12.85
N ARG A 29 -27.18 -54.37 -13.11
CA ARG A 29 -27.88 -53.74 -14.23
C ARG A 29 -27.57 -54.40 -15.56
N VAL A 30 -26.30 -54.70 -15.82
CA VAL A 30 -25.86 -55.37 -17.05
C VAL A 30 -26.39 -56.83 -17.12
N ALA A 31 -26.33 -57.54 -16.01
CA ALA A 31 -26.80 -58.94 -15.93
C ALA A 31 -28.30 -59.08 -16.20
N PHE A 32 -29.12 -58.17 -15.68
CA PHE A 32 -30.58 -58.25 -15.85
C PHE A 32 -31.13 -57.44 -17.04
N LEU A 33 -30.61 -56.26 -17.29
CA LEU A 33 -31.16 -55.30 -18.25
C LEU A 33 -30.26 -55.10 -19.50
N GLY A 34 -29.05 -55.67 -19.54
CA GLY A 34 -28.13 -55.56 -20.64
C GLY A 34 -28.63 -56.26 -21.91
N LYS A 35 -27.90 -56.07 -23.04
CA LYS A 35 -28.24 -56.65 -24.35
C LYS A 35 -28.32 -58.18 -24.32
N LYS A 36 -27.59 -58.83 -23.42
CA LYS A 36 -27.61 -60.29 -23.18
C LYS A 36 -28.23 -60.61 -21.81
N GLY A 37 -28.86 -59.66 -21.14
CA GLY A 37 -29.40 -59.83 -19.79
C GLY A 37 -30.62 -60.76 -19.75
N GLU A 38 -30.92 -61.27 -18.55
CA GLU A 38 -31.97 -62.27 -18.33
C GLU A 38 -33.33 -61.80 -18.81
N LEU A 39 -33.73 -60.53 -18.51
CA LEU A 39 -34.98 -59.93 -19.02
C LEU A 39 -34.99 -59.81 -20.54
N THR A 40 -33.88 -59.44 -21.14
CA THR A 40 -33.73 -59.31 -22.61
C THR A 40 -33.83 -60.67 -23.29
N SER A 41 -33.36 -61.75 -22.64
CA SER A 41 -33.46 -63.11 -23.16
C SER A 41 -34.93 -63.62 -23.12
N VAL A 42 -35.70 -63.21 -22.09
CA VAL A 42 -37.13 -63.50 -22.03
C VAL A 42 -37.90 -62.80 -23.15
N LEU A 43 -37.53 -61.56 -23.45
CA LEU A 43 -38.09 -60.80 -24.60
C LEU A 43 -37.83 -61.52 -25.94
N LYS A 44 -36.64 -62.11 -26.13
CA LYS A 44 -36.28 -62.84 -27.34
C LYS A 44 -37.06 -64.15 -27.48
N SER A 45 -37.37 -64.86 -26.36
CA SER A 45 -38.16 -66.07 -26.35
C SER A 45 -39.69 -65.86 -26.52
N MET A 46 -40.12 -64.55 -26.57
CA MET A 46 -41.53 -64.23 -26.92
C MET A 46 -41.93 -64.66 -28.33
N LYS A 47 -40.99 -64.98 -29.21
CA LYS A 47 -41.26 -65.52 -30.53
C LYS A 47 -41.99 -66.87 -30.47
N ASP A 48 -41.81 -67.63 -29.42
CA ASP A 48 -42.36 -68.96 -29.20
C ASP A 48 -43.72 -68.94 -28.47
N VAL A 49 -44.28 -67.74 -28.20
CA VAL A 49 -45.57 -67.59 -27.51
C VAL A 49 -46.68 -67.32 -28.50
N ALA A 50 -47.89 -67.83 -28.21
CA ALA A 50 -49.05 -67.62 -29.04
C ALA A 50 -49.36 -66.12 -29.27
N PRO A 51 -49.76 -65.71 -30.48
CA PRO A 51 -49.91 -64.28 -30.84
C PRO A 51 -50.83 -63.51 -29.93
N GLU A 52 -51.83 -64.15 -29.33
CA GLU A 52 -52.83 -63.52 -28.42
C GLU A 52 -52.29 -63.14 -27.04
N ASP A 53 -51.26 -63.86 -26.55
CA ASP A 53 -50.64 -63.63 -25.25
C ASP A 53 -49.40 -62.74 -25.27
N ARG A 54 -48.88 -62.42 -26.45
CA ARG A 54 -47.69 -61.58 -26.60
C ARG A 54 -47.82 -60.19 -25.99
N PRO A 55 -48.97 -59.47 -26.15
CA PRO A 55 -49.12 -58.16 -25.50
C PRO A 55 -49.06 -58.20 -24.01
N LYS A 56 -49.70 -59.23 -23.36
CA LYS A 56 -49.70 -59.40 -21.90
C LYS A 56 -48.30 -59.69 -21.33
N VAL A 57 -47.55 -60.56 -22.02
CA VAL A 57 -46.19 -60.87 -21.61
C VAL A 57 -45.26 -59.66 -21.80
N GLY A 58 -45.42 -58.89 -22.91
CA GLY A 58 -44.68 -57.68 -23.13
C GLY A 58 -44.90 -56.63 -22.04
N GLN A 59 -46.16 -56.45 -21.62
CA GLN A 59 -46.50 -55.56 -20.51
C GLN A 59 -45.84 -56.00 -19.19
N MET A 60 -45.91 -57.29 -18.84
CA MET A 60 -45.29 -57.85 -17.61
C MET A 60 -43.77 -57.68 -17.61
N VAL A 61 -43.10 -57.83 -18.75
CA VAL A 61 -41.65 -57.63 -18.87
C VAL A 61 -41.31 -56.16 -18.69
N ASN A 62 -42.07 -55.22 -19.27
CA ASN A 62 -41.89 -53.81 -19.10
C ASN A 62 -42.10 -53.35 -17.65
N GLU A 63 -43.13 -53.91 -16.97
CA GLU A 63 -43.35 -53.63 -15.56
C GLU A 63 -42.19 -54.13 -14.68
N ALA A 64 -41.71 -55.36 -14.93
CA ALA A 64 -40.56 -55.93 -14.24
C ALA A 64 -39.31 -55.06 -14.47
N ARG A 65 -39.08 -54.63 -15.72
CA ARG A 65 -37.98 -53.74 -16.08
C ARG A 65 -38.03 -52.41 -15.33
N SER A 66 -39.21 -51.77 -15.34
CA SER A 66 -39.36 -50.46 -14.62
C SER A 66 -39.15 -50.60 -13.12
N LYS A 67 -39.57 -51.73 -12.50
CA LYS A 67 -39.33 -51.99 -11.10
C LYS A 67 -37.83 -52.18 -10.77
N ILE A 68 -37.10 -52.92 -11.62
CA ILE A 68 -35.66 -53.11 -11.45
C ILE A 68 -34.91 -51.79 -11.67
N GLU A 69 -35.23 -51.04 -12.76
CA GLU A 69 -34.62 -49.76 -13.04
C GLU A 69 -34.86 -48.75 -11.91
N GLY A 70 -36.10 -48.67 -11.38
CA GLY A 70 -36.42 -47.81 -10.25
C GLY A 70 -35.64 -48.16 -8.98
N LYS A 71 -35.52 -49.45 -8.65
CA LYS A 71 -34.80 -49.91 -7.45
C LYS A 71 -33.29 -49.69 -7.58
N LEU A 72 -32.72 -49.88 -8.78
CA LEU A 72 -31.32 -49.59 -9.07
C LEU A 72 -31.00 -48.10 -8.89
N GLU A 73 -31.86 -47.19 -9.40
CA GLU A 73 -31.64 -45.74 -9.27
C GLU A 73 -31.80 -45.25 -7.84
N GLU A 74 -32.79 -45.80 -7.10
CA GLU A 74 -32.96 -45.54 -5.68
C GLU A 74 -31.68 -45.89 -4.89
N LYS A 75 -31.18 -47.11 -5.10
CA LYS A 75 -29.99 -47.60 -4.38
C LYS A 75 -28.71 -46.86 -4.80
N LYS A 76 -28.59 -46.51 -6.07
CA LYS A 76 -27.50 -45.68 -6.60
C LYS A 76 -27.48 -44.31 -5.93
N THR A 77 -28.61 -43.64 -5.84
CA THR A 77 -28.73 -42.32 -5.17
C THR A 77 -28.30 -42.39 -3.70
N VAL A 78 -28.65 -43.50 -3.00
CA VAL A 78 -28.21 -43.72 -1.62
C VAL A 78 -26.70 -43.89 -1.51
N PHE A 79 -26.07 -44.61 -2.44
CA PHE A 79 -24.61 -44.77 -2.44
C PHE A 79 -23.88 -43.47 -2.80
N GLU A 80 -24.35 -42.75 -3.80
CA GLU A 80 -23.79 -41.46 -4.18
C GLU A 80 -23.87 -40.45 -3.02
N ARG A 81 -24.99 -40.42 -2.30
CA ARG A 81 -25.14 -39.59 -1.10
C ARG A 81 -24.16 -39.98 -0.01
N LYS A 82 -24.03 -41.28 0.29
CA LYS A 82 -23.05 -41.75 1.30
C LYS A 82 -21.61 -41.38 0.91
N LEU A 83 -21.24 -41.63 -0.33
CA LEU A 83 -19.92 -41.31 -0.83
C LEU A 83 -19.62 -39.78 -0.74
N ARG A 84 -20.64 -38.98 -1.03
CA ARG A 84 -20.55 -37.52 -0.89
C ARG A 84 -20.41 -37.10 0.58
N GLU A 85 -21.16 -37.72 1.49
CA GLU A 85 -21.07 -37.43 2.93
C GLU A 85 -19.71 -37.83 3.50
N GLU A 86 -19.17 -39.00 3.09
CA GLU A 86 -17.83 -39.43 3.47
C GLU A 86 -16.74 -38.51 2.94
N LYS A 87 -16.86 -38.09 1.69
CA LYS A 87 -15.95 -37.11 1.10
C LYS A 87 -16.01 -35.79 1.83
N MET A 88 -17.21 -35.29 2.13
CA MET A 88 -17.36 -34.03 2.89
C MET A 88 -16.76 -34.14 4.30
N LYS A 89 -16.88 -35.30 4.96
CA LYS A 89 -16.24 -35.52 6.27
C LYS A 89 -14.72 -35.59 6.20
N ALA A 90 -14.18 -36.14 5.10
CA ALA A 90 -12.73 -36.21 4.91
C ALA A 90 -12.12 -34.82 4.54
N GLU A 91 -12.93 -33.95 3.95
CA GLU A 91 -12.52 -32.59 3.55
C GLU A 91 -12.86 -31.52 4.60
N VAL A 92 -13.15 -31.91 5.85
CA VAL A 92 -13.42 -30.95 6.93
C VAL A 92 -12.18 -30.12 7.21
N ILE A 93 -12.31 -28.80 6.97
CA ILE A 93 -11.29 -27.81 7.30
C ILE A 93 -11.64 -27.21 8.65
N ASP A 94 -10.68 -27.17 9.56
CA ASP A 94 -10.84 -26.46 10.83
C ASP A 94 -10.87 -24.95 10.59
N VAL A 95 -12.08 -24.39 10.56
CA VAL A 95 -12.30 -22.94 10.37
C VAL A 95 -11.94 -22.10 11.60
N THR A 96 -11.60 -22.73 12.73
CA THR A 96 -11.18 -22.03 13.94
C THR A 96 -9.68 -21.69 13.90
N LEU A 97 -8.93 -22.34 13.01
CA LEU A 97 -7.53 -21.99 12.80
C LEU A 97 -7.42 -20.55 12.30
N PRO A 98 -6.57 -19.71 12.95
CA PRO A 98 -6.39 -18.33 12.52
C PRO A 98 -5.84 -18.31 11.08
N GLY A 99 -6.43 -17.48 10.24
CA GLY A 99 -5.92 -17.22 8.89
C GLY A 99 -4.49 -16.66 8.94
N ARG A 100 -3.78 -16.75 7.82
CA ARG A 100 -2.48 -16.14 7.68
C ARG A 100 -2.63 -14.62 7.87
N LYS A 101 -2.04 -14.05 8.92
CA LYS A 101 -1.97 -12.59 9.07
C LYS A 101 -1.25 -12.01 7.87
N MET A 102 -1.92 -11.12 7.13
CA MET A 102 -1.23 -10.27 6.17
C MET A 102 -0.34 -9.31 6.97
N GLU A 103 0.95 -9.33 6.71
CA GLU A 103 1.85 -8.30 7.22
C GLU A 103 1.51 -6.99 6.51
N THR A 104 1.01 -6.04 7.27
CA THR A 104 0.82 -4.68 6.78
C THR A 104 2.18 -3.98 6.74
N GLY A 105 2.53 -3.43 5.58
CA GLY A 105 3.72 -2.60 5.45
C GLY A 105 3.64 -1.38 6.37
N HIS A 106 4.80 -0.91 6.82
CA HIS A 106 4.93 0.30 7.63
C HIS A 106 5.62 1.40 6.83
N ARG A 107 5.23 2.66 7.06
CA ARG A 107 5.93 3.81 6.46
C ARG A 107 7.31 3.98 7.10
N HIS A 108 8.27 4.42 6.30
CA HIS A 108 9.60 4.75 6.80
C HIS A 108 9.50 5.93 7.79
N PRO A 109 10.27 5.96 8.89
CA PRO A 109 10.24 7.07 9.87
C PRO A 109 10.41 8.45 9.25
N ASN A 110 11.31 8.61 8.27
CA ASN A 110 11.50 9.89 7.57
C ASN A 110 10.22 10.33 6.84
N THR A 111 9.51 9.39 6.20
CA THR A 111 8.24 9.71 5.52
C THR A 111 7.18 10.19 6.53
N ILE A 112 7.13 9.56 7.70
CA ILE A 112 6.20 9.98 8.77
C ILE A 112 6.54 11.39 9.24
N ALA A 113 7.83 11.68 9.49
CA ALA A 113 8.27 12.99 9.93
C ALA A 113 8.00 14.10 8.88
N LEU A 114 8.29 13.82 7.60
CA LEU A 114 7.99 14.75 6.50
C LEU A 114 6.50 15.06 6.42
N GLU A 115 5.65 14.03 6.41
CA GLU A 115 4.19 14.21 6.36
C GLU A 115 3.63 14.97 7.57
N GLU A 116 4.23 14.82 8.74
CA GLU A 116 3.82 15.53 9.94
C GLU A 116 4.14 17.03 9.83
N VAL A 117 5.36 17.37 9.39
CA VAL A 117 5.75 18.77 9.14
C VAL A 117 4.90 19.39 8.03
N GLU A 118 4.70 18.69 6.92
CA GLU A 118 3.84 19.15 5.82
C GLU A 118 2.42 19.47 6.29
N LYS A 119 1.80 18.61 7.11
CA LYS A 119 0.46 18.83 7.66
C LYS A 119 0.38 20.10 8.50
N ILE A 120 1.39 20.36 9.33
CA ILE A 120 1.46 21.56 10.16
C ILE A 120 1.47 22.80 9.26
N PHE A 121 2.35 22.87 8.27
CA PHE A 121 2.46 24.02 7.38
C PHE A 121 1.25 24.18 6.45
N ILE A 122 0.67 23.08 5.95
CA ILE A 122 -0.61 23.14 5.20
C ILE A 122 -1.72 23.73 6.10
N GLY A 123 -1.78 23.34 7.38
CA GLY A 123 -2.69 23.93 8.36
C GLY A 123 -2.49 25.44 8.56
N MET A 124 -1.26 25.93 8.42
CA MET A 124 -0.91 27.36 8.45
C MET A 124 -1.16 28.08 7.10
N GLY A 125 -1.64 27.39 6.07
CA GLY A 125 -1.92 27.94 4.74
C GLY A 125 -0.72 28.04 3.81
N TYR A 126 0.26 27.15 3.96
CA TYR A 126 1.39 26.99 3.05
C TYR A 126 1.08 25.97 1.96
N GLU A 127 1.61 26.21 0.76
CA GLU A 127 1.60 25.22 -0.34
C GLU A 127 2.87 24.36 -0.26
N VAL A 128 2.74 23.07 -0.59
CA VAL A 128 3.88 22.16 -0.74
C VAL A 128 4.35 22.20 -2.18
N VAL A 129 5.60 22.55 -2.41
CA VAL A 129 6.20 22.69 -3.73
C VAL A 129 7.41 21.77 -3.86
N GLU A 130 7.45 21.00 -4.92
CA GLU A 130 8.58 20.13 -5.25
C GLU A 130 9.47 20.75 -6.32
N GLY A 131 10.75 20.40 -6.32
CA GLY A 131 11.72 20.80 -7.32
C GLY A 131 12.73 19.70 -7.65
N PRO A 132 13.54 19.89 -8.71
CA PRO A 132 14.49 18.89 -9.18
C PRO A 132 15.62 18.65 -8.18
N GLU A 133 16.06 17.38 -8.04
CA GLU A 133 17.23 17.01 -7.25
C GLU A 133 18.55 17.32 -7.99
N VAL A 134 18.52 17.25 -9.32
CA VAL A 134 19.63 17.65 -10.21
C VAL A 134 19.37 19.07 -10.67
N GLU A 135 20.25 19.97 -10.32
CA GLU A 135 20.00 21.42 -10.47
C GLU A 135 21.15 22.12 -11.20
N TYR A 136 20.85 23.25 -11.80
CA TYR A 136 21.90 24.12 -12.29
C TYR A 136 22.61 24.83 -11.14
N ASP A 137 23.93 24.97 -11.26
CA ASP A 137 24.77 25.69 -10.31
C ASP A 137 24.22 27.11 -10.02
N TYR A 138 23.65 27.78 -11.03
CA TYR A 138 22.99 29.08 -10.89
C TYR A 138 21.92 29.07 -9.79
N TYR A 139 20.98 28.13 -9.80
CA TYR A 139 19.89 28.04 -8.81
C TYR A 139 20.36 27.62 -7.44
N ASN A 140 21.43 26.81 -7.39
CA ASN A 140 21.95 26.32 -6.13
C ASN A 140 22.85 27.34 -5.41
N PHE A 141 23.45 28.32 -6.16
CA PHE A 141 24.40 29.26 -5.61
C PHE A 141 24.16 30.74 -6.07
N GLU A 142 24.31 31.05 -7.33
CA GLU A 142 24.32 32.46 -7.79
C GLU A 142 23.02 33.20 -7.46
N ALA A 143 21.87 32.57 -7.78
CA ALA A 143 20.54 33.13 -7.49
C ALA A 143 20.25 33.26 -5.99
N LEU A 144 21.05 32.60 -5.14
CA LEU A 144 21.02 32.68 -3.69
C LEU A 144 22.08 33.64 -3.13
N ASN A 145 22.56 34.59 -3.91
CA ASN A 145 23.55 35.57 -3.52
C ASN A 145 24.92 34.97 -3.16
N ILE A 146 25.28 33.84 -3.78
CA ILE A 146 26.60 33.16 -3.67
C ILE A 146 27.24 33.19 -5.06
N PRO A 147 27.99 34.24 -5.42
CA PRO A 147 28.63 34.34 -6.73
C PRO A 147 29.72 33.28 -6.94
N ALA A 148 30.07 33.03 -8.20
CA ALA A 148 30.97 31.94 -8.60
C ALA A 148 32.30 31.87 -7.85
N ASN A 149 32.85 33.01 -7.43
CA ASN A 149 34.13 33.07 -6.70
C ASN A 149 33.96 33.32 -5.20
N HIS A 150 32.81 33.04 -4.64
CA HIS A 150 32.55 33.24 -3.20
C HIS A 150 33.10 32.07 -2.38
N PRO A 151 33.85 32.33 -1.26
CA PRO A 151 34.41 31.26 -0.43
C PRO A 151 33.36 30.27 0.07
N ALA A 152 32.13 30.67 0.37
CA ALA A 152 31.06 29.81 0.80
C ALA A 152 30.68 28.72 -0.24
N LYS A 153 31.09 28.86 -1.51
CA LYS A 153 30.90 27.83 -2.52
C LYS A 153 31.92 26.68 -2.35
N ASP A 154 33.14 27.02 -1.93
CA ASP A 154 34.20 26.05 -1.67
C ASP A 154 33.99 25.34 -0.32
N GLU A 155 33.32 26.00 0.63
CA GLU A 155 32.97 25.43 1.94
C GLU A 155 31.80 24.42 1.90
N GLN A 156 30.99 24.49 0.84
CA GLN A 156 29.90 23.52 0.66
C GLN A 156 30.38 22.33 -0.14
N ASP A 157 30.55 21.20 0.52
CA ASP A 157 30.87 19.93 -0.12
C ASP A 157 29.74 19.52 -1.08
N THR A 158 29.96 19.75 -2.38
CA THR A 158 28.97 19.63 -3.43
C THR A 158 29.30 18.51 -4.40
N PHE A 159 28.31 17.69 -4.75
CA PHE A 159 28.44 16.73 -5.85
C PHE A 159 28.18 17.42 -7.19
N TYR A 160 29.23 17.66 -7.96
CA TYR A 160 29.17 18.17 -9.32
C TYR A 160 29.01 17.04 -10.33
N ILE A 161 28.01 17.15 -11.21
CA ILE A 161 27.87 16.28 -12.38
C ILE A 161 28.76 16.82 -13.51
N ASN A 162 28.80 18.14 -13.65
CA ASN A 162 29.71 18.89 -14.50
C ASN A 162 29.80 20.33 -13.98
N ASP A 163 30.59 21.19 -14.64
CA ASP A 163 30.84 22.59 -14.22
C ASP A 163 29.58 23.44 -14.01
N LYS A 164 28.41 23.00 -14.48
CA LYS A 164 27.16 23.76 -14.44
C LYS A 164 26.01 23.06 -13.79
N ILE A 165 26.16 21.76 -13.48
CA ILE A 165 25.10 20.93 -12.96
C ILE A 165 25.57 20.23 -11.70
N VAL A 166 24.76 20.32 -10.65
CA VAL A 166 25.05 19.77 -9.32
C VAL A 166 23.88 18.90 -8.83
N LEU A 167 24.14 18.05 -7.86
CA LEU A 167 23.11 17.57 -6.96
C LEU A 167 22.84 18.68 -5.94
N ARG A 168 21.60 19.11 -5.79
CA ARG A 168 21.25 20.25 -4.91
C ARG A 168 21.73 20.00 -3.48
N THR A 169 22.40 20.98 -2.90
CA THR A 169 22.89 20.93 -1.52
C THR A 169 21.87 21.38 -0.49
N GLN A 170 20.80 22.02 -0.97
CA GLN A 170 19.69 22.57 -0.19
C GLN A 170 18.43 22.64 -1.06
N THR A 171 17.26 22.78 -0.44
CA THR A 171 16.00 22.93 -1.19
C THR A 171 15.71 24.41 -1.56
N SER A 172 16.62 25.34 -1.24
CA SER A 172 16.51 26.77 -1.56
C SER A 172 16.40 27.06 -3.06
N SER A 173 16.93 26.20 -3.93
CA SER A 173 16.74 26.33 -5.38
C SER A 173 15.26 26.34 -5.78
N VAL A 174 14.40 25.60 -5.09
CA VAL A 174 12.94 25.58 -5.31
C VAL A 174 12.32 26.94 -5.01
N GLN A 175 12.84 27.65 -4.01
CA GLN A 175 12.39 29.01 -3.68
C GLN A 175 12.65 29.98 -4.84
N VAL A 176 13.82 29.88 -5.49
CA VAL A 176 14.16 30.70 -6.67
C VAL A 176 13.20 30.41 -7.82
N HIS A 177 12.97 29.14 -8.13
CA HIS A 177 12.01 28.75 -9.17
C HIS A 177 10.60 29.31 -8.93
N GLU A 178 10.14 29.30 -7.67
CA GLU A 178 8.83 29.88 -7.34
C GLU A 178 8.82 31.41 -7.45
N MET A 179 9.88 32.06 -7.00
CA MET A 179 10.01 33.52 -7.14
C MET A 179 10.01 33.97 -8.60
N GLU A 180 10.70 33.23 -9.47
CA GLU A 180 10.77 33.53 -10.93
C GLU A 180 9.43 33.40 -11.66
N LYS A 181 8.46 32.62 -11.11
CA LYS A 181 7.09 32.55 -11.64
C LYS A 181 6.34 33.91 -11.51
N GLY A 182 6.82 34.82 -10.67
CA GLY A 182 6.27 36.15 -10.46
C GLY A 182 4.87 36.17 -9.86
N LYS A 183 4.38 35.07 -9.29
CA LYS A 183 3.06 35.01 -8.65
C LYS A 183 3.20 35.37 -7.17
N LEU A 184 2.81 36.56 -6.79
CA LEU A 184 2.84 37.01 -5.40
C LEU A 184 1.42 37.19 -4.84
N PRO A 185 1.19 36.98 -3.53
CA PRO A 185 2.17 36.55 -2.52
C PRO A 185 2.58 35.08 -2.63
N ILE A 186 3.78 34.73 -2.11
CA ILE A 186 4.28 33.38 -2.00
C ILE A 186 4.17 32.94 -0.54
N ARG A 187 3.68 31.75 -0.30
CA ARG A 187 3.70 31.07 1.00
C ARG A 187 3.80 29.57 0.77
N MET A 188 5.02 29.05 0.87
CA MET A 188 5.30 27.66 0.51
C MET A 188 6.28 26.99 1.44
N ILE A 189 6.29 25.66 1.41
CA ILE A 189 7.37 24.81 1.87
C ILE A 189 7.89 23.95 0.74
N ALA A 190 9.20 23.67 0.75
CA ALA A 190 9.87 22.83 -0.23
C ALA A 190 10.53 21.63 0.49
N PRO A 191 9.82 20.53 0.69
CA PRO A 191 10.41 19.29 1.19
C PRO A 191 11.20 18.58 0.09
N GLY A 192 12.30 17.94 0.45
CA GLY A 192 13.04 17.12 -0.52
C GLY A 192 14.37 16.60 -0.03
N ARG A 193 14.94 15.67 -0.83
CA ARG A 193 16.29 15.20 -0.60
C ARG A 193 17.31 16.23 -1.05
N VAL A 194 18.39 16.30 -0.31
CA VAL A 194 19.56 17.11 -0.58
C VAL A 194 20.83 16.28 -0.44
N PHE A 195 21.92 16.74 -1.05
CA PHE A 195 23.13 15.95 -1.20
C PHE A 195 24.36 16.81 -0.84
N ARG A 196 25.24 16.24 -0.01
CA ARG A 196 26.54 16.85 0.32
C ARG A 196 27.61 15.78 0.32
N SER A 197 28.80 16.12 -0.18
CA SER A 197 29.91 15.16 -0.26
C SER A 197 30.70 15.03 1.04
N ASP A 198 30.05 15.31 2.17
CA ASP A 198 30.62 15.15 3.51
C ASP A 198 31.08 13.72 3.77
N GLU A 199 32.10 13.58 4.61
CA GLU A 199 32.48 12.26 5.15
C GLU A 199 31.36 11.68 6.01
N VAL A 200 31.06 10.40 5.79
CA VAL A 200 29.99 9.70 6.51
C VAL A 200 30.41 9.42 7.95
N ASP A 201 29.67 9.96 8.90
CA ASP A 201 29.83 9.68 10.32
C ASP A 201 28.48 9.37 11.00
N ALA A 202 28.43 9.42 12.34
CA ALA A 202 27.20 9.17 13.10
C ALA A 202 26.11 10.25 12.92
N THR A 203 26.49 11.42 12.42
CA THR A 203 25.65 12.62 12.31
C THR A 203 25.52 13.16 10.88
N HIS A 204 26.42 12.75 9.99
CA HIS A 204 26.46 13.21 8.60
C HIS A 204 26.15 12.06 7.62
N SER A 205 25.23 12.31 6.72
CA SER A 205 24.89 11.43 5.61
C SER A 205 25.02 12.21 4.29
N PRO A 206 25.59 11.61 3.24
CA PRO A 206 25.72 12.28 1.95
C PRO A 206 24.38 12.58 1.28
N SER A 207 23.31 11.95 1.75
CA SER A 207 21.93 12.21 1.33
C SER A 207 21.04 12.31 2.56
N PHE A 208 20.34 13.41 2.71
CA PHE A 208 19.40 13.64 3.79
C PHE A 208 18.18 14.44 3.30
N HIS A 209 17.18 14.63 4.16
CA HIS A 209 15.99 15.38 3.81
C HIS A 209 16.02 16.75 4.48
N GLN A 210 15.58 17.76 3.75
CA GLN A 210 15.44 19.12 4.21
C GLN A 210 14.04 19.63 3.85
N ILE A 211 13.47 20.50 4.68
CA ILE A 211 12.24 21.23 4.41
C ILE A 211 12.55 22.69 4.60
N GLU A 212 12.41 23.48 3.53
CA GLU A 212 12.57 24.92 3.62
C GLU A 212 11.23 25.62 3.42
N GLY A 213 10.99 26.70 4.17
CA GLY A 213 9.81 27.53 4.03
C GLY A 213 10.16 28.89 3.43
N LEU A 214 9.27 29.42 2.58
CA LEU A 214 9.37 30.77 2.03
C LEU A 214 8.04 31.49 2.15
N VAL A 215 8.10 32.73 2.63
CA VAL A 215 6.99 33.68 2.57
C VAL A 215 7.46 34.95 1.93
N ILE A 216 6.80 35.42 0.88
CA ILE A 216 7.04 36.74 0.28
C ILE A 216 5.69 37.45 0.14
N ASP A 217 5.58 38.61 0.78
CA ASP A 217 4.41 39.47 0.71
C ASP A 217 4.80 40.90 1.06
N LYS A 218 3.83 41.80 1.05
CA LYS A 218 4.04 43.17 1.48
C LYS A 218 4.24 43.22 3.01
N LYS A 219 5.31 43.92 3.44
CA LYS A 219 5.57 44.21 4.86
C LYS A 219 5.79 43.00 5.75
N ILE A 220 6.33 41.88 5.23
CA ILE A 220 6.79 40.79 6.07
C ILE A 220 7.96 41.26 6.93
N THR A 221 7.94 40.91 8.19
CA THR A 221 8.93 41.33 9.20
C THR A 221 9.57 40.13 9.88
N PHE A 222 10.72 40.33 10.51
CA PHE A 222 11.35 39.29 11.35
C PHE A 222 10.46 38.85 12.50
N ALA A 223 9.56 39.70 13.00
CA ALA A 223 8.57 39.29 14.00
C ALA A 223 7.56 38.26 13.45
N ASN A 224 7.15 38.40 12.16
CA ASN A 224 6.29 37.41 11.53
C ASN A 224 7.02 36.06 11.39
N LEU A 225 8.29 36.07 10.97
CA LEU A 225 9.13 34.87 10.91
C LEU A 225 9.21 34.17 12.28
N LYS A 226 9.55 34.91 13.33
CA LYS A 226 9.60 34.39 14.72
C LYS A 226 8.26 33.80 15.16
N GLY A 227 7.16 34.47 14.87
CA GLY A 227 5.81 33.99 15.22
C GLY A 227 5.47 32.67 14.53
N THR A 228 5.72 32.58 13.21
CA THR A 228 5.47 31.35 12.44
C THR A 228 6.30 30.19 12.96
N LEU A 229 7.60 30.40 13.20
CA LEU A 229 8.49 29.35 13.68
C LEU A 229 8.19 28.92 15.14
N ALA A 230 7.75 29.86 15.98
CA ALA A 230 7.32 29.54 17.35
C ALA A 230 6.06 28.67 17.35
N GLU A 231 5.10 28.96 16.47
CA GLU A 231 3.89 28.14 16.30
C GLU A 231 4.23 26.75 15.77
N PHE A 232 5.06 26.68 14.72
CA PHE A 232 5.57 25.41 14.21
C PHE A 232 6.23 24.56 15.31
N ALA A 233 7.08 25.17 16.13
CA ALA A 233 7.76 24.46 17.20
C ALA A 233 6.79 23.90 18.27
N LYS A 234 5.71 24.62 18.59
CA LYS A 234 4.68 24.15 19.51
C LYS A 234 3.86 23.00 18.92
N GLU A 235 3.43 23.13 17.68
CA GLU A 235 2.66 22.09 16.98
C GLU A 235 3.46 20.78 16.86
N LEU A 236 4.78 20.87 16.57
CA LEU A 236 5.62 19.70 16.38
C LEU A 236 6.12 19.07 17.69
N PHE A 237 6.51 19.87 18.65
CA PHE A 237 7.16 19.42 19.90
C PHE A 237 6.28 19.57 21.15
N GLY A 238 5.12 20.18 21.03
CA GLY A 238 4.15 20.39 22.11
C GLY A 238 4.12 21.80 22.65
N GLU A 239 3.00 22.18 23.27
CA GLU A 239 2.66 23.53 23.75
C GLU A 239 3.69 24.16 24.71
N GLU A 240 4.34 23.34 25.52
CA GLU A 240 5.33 23.79 26.52
C GLU A 240 6.71 24.11 25.88
N THR A 241 6.85 23.94 24.57
CA THR A 241 8.12 24.16 23.88
C THR A 241 8.48 25.65 23.86
N LYS A 242 9.66 25.95 24.37
CA LYS A 242 10.24 27.30 24.31
C LYS A 242 11.18 27.41 23.12
N VAL A 243 11.17 28.55 22.46
CA VAL A 243 12.06 28.86 21.35
C VAL A 243 13.06 29.94 21.72
N LYS A 244 14.27 29.81 21.19
CA LYS A 244 15.34 30.79 21.32
C LYS A 244 15.91 31.09 19.93
N PHE A 245 16.15 32.35 19.62
CA PHE A 245 16.79 32.78 18.38
C PHE A 245 18.15 33.36 18.67
N GLY A 246 19.19 32.78 18.05
CA GLY A 246 20.54 33.28 18.06
C GLY A 246 20.90 33.99 16.74
N PRO A 247 21.70 35.08 16.73
CA PRO A 247 22.16 35.68 15.48
C PRO A 247 23.06 34.70 14.70
N HIS A 248 22.86 34.62 13.40
CA HIS A 248 23.67 33.84 12.50
C HIS A 248 23.89 34.58 11.17
N HIS A 249 24.69 34.03 10.26
CA HIS A 249 24.92 34.58 8.93
C HIS A 249 24.66 33.55 7.85
N PHE A 250 23.80 33.90 6.89
CA PHE A 250 23.61 33.17 5.64
C PHE A 250 23.66 34.17 4.47
N ASN A 251 24.27 33.80 3.36
CA ASN A 251 24.47 34.70 2.21
C ASN A 251 23.14 35.14 1.58
N PHE A 252 22.10 34.33 1.68
CA PHE A 252 20.78 34.54 1.08
C PHE A 252 19.75 35.16 2.03
N THR A 253 20.11 35.43 3.29
CA THR A 253 19.23 36.09 4.26
C THR A 253 19.93 37.22 5.02
N GLU A 254 19.18 38.32 5.34
CA GLU A 254 19.63 39.41 6.18
C GLU A 254 18.43 40.17 6.80
N PRO A 255 18.27 40.21 8.15
CA PRO A 255 19.07 39.50 9.15
C PRO A 255 18.82 38.01 9.15
N SER A 256 19.83 37.24 9.62
CA SER A 256 19.78 35.79 9.76
C SER A 256 19.83 35.37 11.23
N ALA A 257 19.24 34.24 11.54
CA ALA A 257 19.24 33.64 12.85
C ALA A 257 19.21 32.12 12.78
N GLU A 258 19.63 31.49 13.85
CA GLU A 258 19.35 30.09 14.17
C GLU A 258 18.25 30.01 15.21
N MET A 259 17.41 28.99 15.12
CA MET A 259 16.38 28.70 16.10
C MET A 259 16.68 27.42 16.85
N ASP A 260 16.73 27.54 18.18
CA ASP A 260 16.77 26.44 19.12
C ASP A 260 15.42 26.24 19.77
N VAL A 261 15.10 25.00 20.11
CA VAL A 261 13.96 24.64 20.96
C VAL A 261 14.44 24.11 22.32
N SER A 262 13.65 24.29 23.36
CA SER A 262 13.91 23.61 24.63
C SER A 262 13.97 22.11 24.45
N CYS A 263 14.96 21.46 25.05
CA CYS A 263 15.13 20.03 24.91
C CYS A 263 13.88 19.27 25.37
N PHE A 264 13.18 18.62 24.45
CA PHE A 264 11.95 17.88 24.71
C PHE A 264 12.17 16.67 25.63
N LYS A 265 13.42 16.22 25.81
CA LYS A 265 13.75 15.09 26.70
C LYS A 265 13.93 15.49 28.16
N CYS A 266 14.40 16.71 28.45
CA CYS A 266 14.64 17.17 29.81
C CYS A 266 13.92 18.49 30.14
N GLY A 267 13.02 18.97 29.28
CA GLY A 267 12.29 20.23 29.51
C GLY A 267 13.17 21.49 29.59
N GLY A 268 14.42 21.42 29.13
CA GLY A 268 15.36 22.54 29.21
C GLY A 268 16.34 22.50 30.38
N GLU A 269 16.29 21.50 31.27
CA GLU A 269 17.17 21.38 32.44
C GLU A 269 18.63 21.02 32.11
N GLY A 270 18.83 20.45 30.94
CA GLY A 270 20.13 19.92 30.51
C GLY A 270 20.26 18.41 30.75
N CYS A 271 20.59 17.65 29.71
CA CYS A 271 20.79 16.21 29.78
C CYS A 271 21.87 15.75 28.76
N ARG A 272 22.16 14.45 28.76
CA ARG A 272 23.14 13.89 27.82
C ARG A 272 22.74 14.09 26.34
N PHE A 273 21.44 14.12 26.04
CA PHE A 273 20.93 14.30 24.68
C PHE A 273 21.23 15.72 24.15
N CYS A 274 20.94 16.76 24.95
CA CYS A 274 21.26 18.15 24.61
C CYS A 274 22.67 18.57 25.06
N LYS A 275 23.54 17.62 25.41
CA LYS A 275 24.92 17.87 25.86
C LYS A 275 25.01 18.88 27.01
N GLY A 276 23.99 18.89 27.90
CA GLY A 276 23.93 19.78 29.06
C GLY A 276 23.44 21.20 28.80
N SER A 277 23.19 21.59 27.53
CA SER A 277 22.76 22.96 27.17
C SER A 277 21.31 23.28 27.52
N GLY A 278 20.43 22.25 27.59
CA GLY A 278 18.99 22.42 27.69
C GLY A 278 18.30 22.80 26.37
N TRP A 279 19.05 23.03 25.30
CA TRP A 279 18.58 23.50 23.98
C TRP A 279 19.01 22.57 22.86
N ILE A 280 18.22 22.53 21.80
CA ILE A 280 18.49 21.78 20.58
C ILE A 280 18.28 22.71 19.40
N GLU A 281 19.32 22.88 18.58
CA GLU A 281 19.23 23.59 17.32
C GLU A 281 18.33 22.79 16.34
N ILE A 282 17.39 23.49 15.70
CA ILE A 282 16.43 22.90 14.79
C ILE A 282 16.66 23.39 13.36
N LEU A 283 16.85 24.70 13.16
CA LEU A 283 16.94 25.28 11.82
C LEU A 283 17.63 26.64 11.80
N GLY A 284 18.15 27.01 10.62
CA GLY A 284 18.52 28.37 10.27
C GLY A 284 17.34 29.09 9.64
N CYS A 285 17.24 30.40 9.89
CA CYS A 285 16.16 31.23 9.35
C CYS A 285 16.64 32.66 9.12
N GLY A 286 15.85 33.45 8.38
CA GLY A 286 16.16 34.85 8.16
C GLY A 286 15.19 35.55 7.21
N MET A 287 15.36 36.84 7.07
CA MET A 287 14.67 37.60 6.04
C MET A 287 15.39 37.43 4.70
N VAL A 288 14.65 37.25 3.63
CA VAL A 288 15.23 37.05 2.29
C VAL A 288 16.09 38.28 1.92
N HIS A 289 17.33 38.01 1.53
CA HIS A 289 18.26 39.08 1.17
C HIS A 289 17.75 39.86 -0.03
N PRO A 290 17.82 41.20 -0.04
CA PRO A 290 17.31 42.05 -1.16
C PRO A 290 17.89 41.65 -2.52
N ASN A 291 19.13 41.21 -2.59
CA ASN A 291 19.73 40.71 -3.84
C ASN A 291 19.03 39.49 -4.40
N VAL A 292 18.62 38.55 -3.56
CA VAL A 292 17.88 37.36 -3.98
C VAL A 292 16.54 37.74 -4.58
N LEU A 293 15.83 38.69 -3.97
CA LEU A 293 14.59 39.22 -4.54
C LEU A 293 14.82 39.89 -5.92
N ARG A 294 15.88 40.75 -6.04
CA ARG A 294 16.23 41.39 -7.31
C ARG A 294 16.58 40.40 -8.40
N MET A 295 17.37 39.35 -8.08
CA MET A 295 17.73 38.29 -9.02
C MET A 295 16.50 37.56 -9.56
N SER A 296 15.47 37.43 -8.74
CA SER A 296 14.19 36.82 -9.10
C SER A 296 13.16 37.83 -9.65
N ASN A 297 13.60 39.05 -10.04
CA ASN A 297 12.77 40.16 -10.58
C ASN A 297 11.66 40.62 -9.61
N ILE A 298 11.86 40.48 -8.30
CA ILE A 298 10.96 40.99 -7.27
C ILE A 298 11.52 42.30 -6.70
N ASP A 299 10.70 43.32 -6.63
CA ASP A 299 11.07 44.65 -6.13
C ASP A 299 11.16 44.63 -4.58
N PRO A 300 12.39 44.73 -3.99
CA PRO A 300 12.57 44.65 -2.54
C PRO A 300 12.04 45.89 -1.78
N ASP A 301 11.73 46.97 -2.46
CA ASP A 301 11.11 48.15 -1.83
C ASP A 301 9.60 47.96 -1.64
N LYS A 302 8.98 47.00 -2.36
CA LYS A 302 7.56 46.69 -2.29
C LYS A 302 7.26 45.38 -1.53
N TYR A 303 8.17 44.45 -1.64
CA TYR A 303 7.98 43.06 -1.06
C TYR A 303 9.14 42.71 -0.16
N THR A 304 8.81 42.02 0.91
CA THR A 304 9.78 41.46 1.86
C THR A 304 9.44 39.99 2.13
N GLY A 305 10.37 39.24 2.55
CA GLY A 305 10.14 37.82 2.76
C GLY A 305 11.02 37.24 3.85
#